data_cf6d32bb1a59f29088f7472f356b5346
#
_entry.id   cf6d32bb1a59f29088f7472f356b5346
#
_cell.length_a   1.000
_cell.length_b   1.000
_cell.length_c   1.000
_cell.angle_alpha   90.00
_cell.angle_beta   90.00
_cell.angle_gamma   90.00
#
_symmetry.space_group_name_H-M   'P 1'
#
loop_
_entity.id
_entity.type
_entity.pdbx_description
1 polymer ?
#
loop_
_entity_poly.entity_id
_entity_poly.type
_entity_poly.pdbx_seq_one_letter_code
_entity_poly.pdbx_strand_id
1 'polypeptide(L)'
;MWQWLKGSKGIHHNPKTVLRVMKKYGLPAETRRRRRWHQMGQQLHKYENLLNRDFHAERPNCKWVTDISCIHTRQGVLYLSMIRDLYDNSIVAYKTGTEQSVNLVLDTIHLAIR
;
A
#
# COMPACT_ATOMS: atom_id res chain seq x y z
N MET A 1 -27.94 -1.76 -4.07
CA MET A 1 -29.35 -1.81 -4.53
C MET A 1 -30.10 -3.06 -4.05
N TRP A 2 -29.71 -4.30 -4.44
CA TRP A 2 -30.43 -5.52 -4.03
C TRP A 2 -30.61 -5.68 -2.51
N GLN A 3 -29.55 -5.52 -1.71
CA GLN A 3 -29.61 -5.57 -0.25
C GLN A 3 -30.52 -4.49 0.33
N TRP A 4 -30.50 -3.29 -0.23
CA TRP A 4 -31.37 -2.19 0.17
C TRP A 4 -32.85 -2.48 -0.13
N LEU A 5 -33.17 -3.03 -1.32
CA LEU A 5 -34.54 -3.45 -1.66
C LEU A 5 -35.06 -4.50 -0.68
N LYS A 6 -34.24 -5.49 -0.32
CA LYS A 6 -34.59 -6.54 0.64
C LYS A 6 -34.78 -5.99 2.06
N GLY A 7 -33.86 -5.13 2.54
CA GLY A 7 -33.88 -4.64 3.92
C GLY A 7 -34.86 -3.51 4.16
N SER A 8 -34.90 -2.50 3.25
CA SER A 8 -35.67 -1.27 3.47
C SER A 8 -37.07 -1.31 2.87
N LYS A 9 -37.31 -2.11 1.83
CA LYS A 9 -38.59 -2.18 1.13
C LYS A 9 -39.26 -3.55 1.18
N GLY A 10 -38.63 -4.57 1.80
CA GLY A 10 -39.17 -5.92 1.88
C GLY A 10 -39.33 -6.61 0.52
N ILE A 11 -38.71 -6.09 -0.55
CA ILE A 11 -38.85 -6.61 -1.92
C ILE A 11 -37.82 -7.68 -2.15
N HIS A 12 -38.30 -8.92 -2.34
CA HIS A 12 -37.46 -10.10 -2.55
C HIS A 12 -37.36 -10.42 -4.04
N HIS A 13 -36.31 -9.98 -4.71
CA HIS A 13 -35.99 -10.33 -6.09
C HIS A 13 -34.63 -11.02 -6.17
N ASN A 14 -34.41 -11.82 -7.22
CA ASN A 14 -33.11 -12.39 -7.50
C ASN A 14 -32.09 -11.27 -7.81
N PRO A 15 -30.87 -11.30 -7.25
CA PRO A 15 -29.83 -10.31 -7.54
C PRO A 15 -29.55 -10.11 -9.02
N LYS A 16 -29.61 -11.20 -9.84
CA LYS A 16 -29.43 -11.15 -11.30
C LYS A 16 -30.54 -10.33 -11.98
N THR A 17 -31.79 -10.45 -11.50
CA THR A 17 -32.94 -9.66 -12.02
C THR A 17 -32.75 -8.17 -11.72
N VAL A 18 -32.38 -7.83 -10.49
CA VAL A 18 -32.10 -6.45 -10.09
C VAL A 18 -30.99 -5.85 -10.94
N LEU A 19 -29.88 -6.60 -11.14
CA LEU A 19 -28.76 -6.15 -11.98
C LEU A 19 -29.18 -5.94 -13.44
N ARG A 20 -30.01 -6.83 -14.00
CA ARG A 20 -30.52 -6.73 -15.39
C ARG A 20 -31.36 -5.44 -15.55
N VAL A 21 -32.25 -5.18 -14.59
CA VAL A 21 -33.09 -3.96 -14.59
C VAL A 21 -32.22 -2.73 -14.46
N MET A 22 -31.27 -2.69 -13.54
CA MET A 22 -30.34 -1.57 -13.39
C MET A 22 -29.57 -1.29 -14.69
N LYS A 23 -29.09 -2.32 -15.36
CA LYS A 23 -28.41 -2.16 -16.66
C LYS A 23 -29.36 -1.59 -17.74
N LYS A 24 -30.61 -2.08 -17.80
CA LYS A 24 -31.61 -1.60 -18.77
C LYS A 24 -31.89 -0.11 -18.62
N TYR A 25 -31.90 0.40 -17.39
CA TYR A 25 -32.20 1.81 -17.10
C TYR A 25 -30.96 2.68 -16.92
N GLY A 26 -29.77 2.18 -17.27
CA GLY A 26 -28.52 2.95 -17.16
C GLY A 26 -28.13 3.33 -15.73
N LEU A 27 -28.53 2.52 -14.73
CA LEU A 27 -28.26 2.73 -13.30
C LEU A 27 -27.21 1.72 -12.78
N PRO A 28 -26.02 1.59 -13.40
CA PRO A 28 -24.97 0.76 -12.84
C PRO A 28 -24.49 1.37 -11.51
N ALA A 29 -24.16 0.52 -10.54
CA ALA A 29 -23.47 0.99 -9.35
C ALA A 29 -22.11 1.56 -9.76
N GLU A 30 -21.77 2.74 -9.27
CA GLU A 30 -20.41 3.28 -9.38
C GLU A 30 -19.46 2.39 -8.57
N THR A 31 -18.92 1.39 -9.22
CA THR A 31 -17.87 0.57 -8.61
C THR A 31 -16.53 1.19 -8.96
N ARG A 32 -15.72 1.44 -7.93
CA ARG A 32 -14.34 1.87 -8.13
C ARG A 32 -13.67 0.87 -9.08
N ARG A 33 -13.25 1.34 -10.26
CA ARG A 33 -12.51 0.50 -11.21
C ARG A 33 -11.28 -0.05 -10.49
N ARG A 34 -11.13 -1.38 -10.46
CA ARG A 34 -9.88 -2.00 -10.03
C ARG A 34 -8.78 -1.41 -10.90
N ARG A 35 -7.75 -0.81 -10.28
CA ARG A 35 -6.52 -0.46 -11.00
C ARG A 35 -6.04 -1.75 -11.67
N ARG A 36 -5.79 -1.70 -12.99
CA ARG A 36 -5.15 -2.82 -13.67
C ARG A 36 -3.83 -3.07 -12.96
N TRP A 37 -3.64 -4.30 -12.51
CA TRP A 37 -2.37 -4.74 -11.97
C TRP A 37 -1.37 -4.62 -13.11
N HIS A 38 -0.42 -3.68 -13.03
CA HIS A 38 0.74 -3.70 -13.90
C HIS A 38 1.55 -4.94 -13.51
N GLN A 39 1.73 -5.87 -14.46
CA GLN A 39 2.74 -6.90 -14.28
C GLN A 39 4.07 -6.16 -14.13
N MET A 40 4.58 -6.09 -12.92
CA MET A 40 5.97 -5.75 -12.68
C MET A 40 6.80 -6.76 -13.49
N GLY A 41 7.78 -6.27 -14.27
CA GLY A 41 8.69 -7.11 -15.03
C GLY A 41 9.26 -8.24 -14.16
N GLN A 42 9.78 -9.28 -14.78
CA GLN A 42 10.35 -10.43 -14.08
C GLN A 42 11.32 -9.94 -13.00
N GLN A 43 11.07 -10.35 -11.77
CA GLN A 43 11.95 -10.08 -10.65
C GLN A 43 13.26 -10.82 -10.88
N LEU A 44 14.32 -10.08 -11.29
CA LEU A 44 15.61 -10.65 -11.66
C LEU A 44 16.34 -11.33 -10.49
N HIS A 45 16.03 -10.93 -9.24
CA HIS A 45 16.61 -11.52 -8.04
C HIS A 45 15.54 -11.79 -7.00
N LYS A 46 15.46 -13.03 -6.50
CA LYS A 46 14.73 -13.40 -5.30
C LYS A 46 15.74 -13.60 -4.18
N TYR A 47 15.71 -12.73 -3.21
CA TYR A 47 16.44 -12.92 -1.97
C TYR A 47 15.60 -13.74 -0.99
N GLU A 48 16.25 -14.52 -0.14
CA GLU A 48 15.58 -15.22 0.94
C GLU A 48 14.94 -14.22 1.91
N ASN A 49 13.80 -14.60 2.49
CA ASN A 49 13.14 -13.79 3.50
C ASN A 49 13.86 -13.98 4.85
N LEU A 50 14.87 -13.16 5.10
CA LEU A 50 15.68 -13.23 6.33
C LEU A 50 14.85 -12.92 7.58
N LEU A 51 13.85 -12.03 7.47
CA LEU A 51 13.02 -11.65 8.60
C LEU A 51 12.02 -12.74 9.00
N ASN A 52 11.62 -13.60 8.02
CA ASN A 52 10.67 -14.71 8.19
C ASN A 52 9.42 -14.37 9.02
N ARG A 53 8.88 -13.14 8.86
CA ARG A 53 7.75 -12.56 9.62
C ARG A 53 8.00 -12.38 11.13
N ASP A 54 9.23 -12.54 11.60
CA ASP A 54 9.61 -12.23 12.97
C ASP A 54 10.00 -10.74 13.09
N PHE A 55 9.00 -9.91 13.40
CA PHE A 55 9.12 -8.47 13.56
C PHE A 55 9.46 -8.06 15.01
N HIS A 56 9.85 -9.01 15.85
CA HIS A 56 10.28 -8.71 17.21
C HIS A 56 11.80 -8.63 17.29
N ALA A 57 12.31 -7.64 18.01
CA ALA A 57 13.72 -7.49 18.32
C ALA A 57 13.91 -7.42 19.84
N GLU A 58 14.89 -8.15 20.37
CA GLU A 58 15.15 -8.20 21.83
C GLU A 58 15.96 -7.00 22.33
N ARG A 59 16.67 -6.33 21.42
CA ARG A 59 17.57 -5.21 21.74
C ARG A 59 17.52 -4.15 20.65
N PRO A 60 17.83 -2.88 21.00
CA PRO A 60 17.97 -1.82 20.01
C PRO A 60 19.01 -2.16 18.94
N ASN A 61 18.79 -1.70 17.73
CA ASN A 61 19.70 -1.83 16.59
C ASN A 61 19.97 -3.28 16.13
N CYS A 62 19.12 -4.25 16.50
CA CYS A 62 19.25 -5.63 16.03
C CYS A 62 18.55 -5.90 14.71
N LYS A 63 17.38 -5.29 14.51
CA LYS A 63 16.58 -5.47 13.30
C LYS A 63 16.01 -4.13 12.85
N TRP A 64 16.42 -3.69 11.68
CA TRP A 64 15.91 -2.49 11.05
C TRP A 64 15.07 -2.85 9.83
N VAL A 65 14.01 -2.09 9.60
CA VAL A 65 13.19 -2.15 8.39
C VAL A 65 13.22 -0.81 7.70
N THR A 66 13.18 -0.83 6.37
CA THR A 66 13.19 0.39 5.57
C THR A 66 12.06 0.36 4.56
N ASP A 67 11.51 1.53 4.25
CA ASP A 67 10.49 1.71 3.23
C ASP A 67 10.59 3.11 2.61
N ILE A 68 10.03 3.24 1.41
CA ILE A 68 9.87 4.54 0.74
C ILE A 68 8.38 4.86 0.64
N SER A 69 7.96 5.93 1.30
CA SER A 69 6.62 6.47 1.23
C SER A 69 6.51 7.61 0.22
N CYS A 70 5.45 7.61 -0.58
CA CYS A 70 5.14 8.68 -1.54
C CYS A 70 4.15 9.66 -0.93
N ILE A 71 4.53 10.91 -0.75
CA ILE A 71 3.71 11.98 -0.19
C ILE A 71 3.31 12.91 -1.33
N HIS A 72 2.01 12.96 -1.64
CA HIS A 72 1.49 13.86 -2.65
C HIS A 72 1.32 15.27 -2.06
N THR A 73 2.02 16.24 -2.65
CA THR A 73 1.95 17.66 -2.26
C THR A 73 1.36 18.49 -3.39
N ARG A 74 1.06 19.76 -3.14
CA ARG A 74 0.63 20.70 -4.20
C ARG A 74 1.71 20.98 -5.25
N GLN A 75 2.97 20.76 -4.92
CA GLN A 75 4.12 21.01 -5.78
C GLN A 75 4.64 19.77 -6.49
N GLY A 76 4.06 18.59 -6.21
CA GLY A 76 4.48 17.32 -6.78
C GLY A 76 4.53 16.20 -5.76
N VAL A 77 5.28 15.15 -6.07
CA VAL A 77 5.46 13.98 -5.20
C VAL A 77 6.77 14.12 -4.43
N LEU A 78 6.70 14.00 -3.12
CA LEU A 78 7.85 13.88 -2.23
C LEU A 78 8.02 12.42 -1.84
N TYR A 79 9.22 11.90 -1.97
CA TYR A 79 9.58 10.55 -1.54
C TYR A 79 10.28 10.64 -0.18
N LEU A 80 9.78 9.88 0.78
CA LEU A 80 10.35 9.78 2.12
C LEU A 80 10.92 8.37 2.29
N SER A 81 12.24 8.26 2.35
CA SER A 81 12.94 7.03 2.75
C SER A 81 13.17 7.08 4.25
N MET A 82 12.79 6.03 4.97
CA MET A 82 12.98 5.95 6.42
C MET A 82 13.49 4.58 6.83
N ILE A 83 14.22 4.55 7.93
CA ILE A 83 14.66 3.33 8.62
C ILE A 83 14.08 3.35 10.01
N ARG A 84 13.45 2.24 10.38
CA ARG A 84 12.79 2.06 11.67
C ARG A 84 13.39 0.87 12.41
N ASP A 85 13.67 1.04 13.70
CA ASP A 85 14.05 -0.06 14.58
C ASP A 85 12.81 -0.87 14.99
N LEU A 86 12.92 -2.19 14.95
CA LEU A 86 11.84 -3.09 15.37
C LEU A 86 11.80 -3.33 16.88
N TYR A 87 12.79 -2.86 17.63
CA TYR A 87 12.80 -2.97 19.09
C TYR A 87 11.79 -2.04 19.75
N ASP A 88 11.90 -0.74 19.48
CA ASP A 88 11.07 0.31 20.09
C ASP A 88 10.21 1.08 19.09
N ASN A 89 10.31 0.71 17.82
CA ASN A 89 9.64 1.38 16.70
C ASN A 89 10.11 2.82 16.43
N SER A 90 11.25 3.22 16.95
CA SER A 90 11.84 4.54 16.68
C SER A 90 12.31 4.68 15.24
N ILE A 91 12.35 5.93 14.76
CA ILE A 91 12.94 6.26 13.45
C ILE A 91 14.43 6.49 13.67
N VAL A 92 15.25 5.57 13.16
CA VAL A 92 16.72 5.63 13.24
C VAL A 92 17.26 6.71 12.31
N ALA A 93 16.79 6.75 11.09
CA ALA A 93 17.15 7.75 10.10
C ALA A 93 16.04 7.94 9.06
N TYR A 94 15.99 9.12 8.45
CA TYR A 94 15.13 9.40 7.31
C TYR A 94 15.78 10.41 6.36
N LYS A 95 15.37 10.36 5.09
CA LYS A 95 15.73 11.35 4.07
C LYS A 95 14.58 11.54 3.10
N THR A 96 14.42 12.75 2.60
CA THR A 96 13.42 13.09 1.60
C THR A 96 14.08 13.40 0.26
N GLY A 97 13.37 13.15 -0.84
CA GLY A 97 13.81 13.47 -2.19
C GLY A 97 12.64 13.70 -3.12
N THR A 98 12.91 14.32 -4.26
CA THR A 98 11.91 14.54 -5.34
C THR A 98 11.81 13.36 -6.29
N GLU A 99 12.73 12.40 -6.21
CA GLU A 99 12.78 11.21 -7.04
C GLU A 99 12.95 9.94 -6.20
N GLN A 100 12.30 8.87 -6.65
CA GLN A 100 12.49 7.54 -6.07
C GLN A 100 13.75 6.91 -6.67
N SER A 101 14.89 7.16 -6.05
CA SER A 101 16.19 6.69 -6.52
C SER A 101 16.88 5.76 -5.52
N VAL A 102 17.79 4.93 -6.02
CA VAL A 102 18.64 4.08 -5.17
C VAL A 102 19.49 4.94 -4.23
N ASN A 103 19.96 6.10 -4.70
CA ASN A 103 20.77 7.01 -3.90
C ASN A 103 20.03 7.52 -2.66
N LEU A 104 18.72 7.78 -2.77
CA LEU A 104 17.89 8.18 -1.62
C LEU A 104 17.94 7.13 -0.50
N VAL A 105 17.87 5.84 -0.86
CA VAL A 105 17.95 4.74 0.11
C VAL A 105 19.35 4.61 0.69
N LEU A 106 20.37 4.61 -0.16
CA LEU A 106 21.77 4.50 0.29
C LEU A 106 22.15 5.63 1.24
N ASP A 107 21.76 6.86 0.92
CA ASP A 107 21.99 8.01 1.78
C ASP A 107 21.28 7.88 3.14
N THR A 108 20.06 7.31 3.16
CA THR A 108 19.34 7.04 4.41
C THR A 108 20.06 5.99 5.25
N ILE A 109 20.60 4.94 4.61
CA ILE A 109 21.40 3.91 5.29
C ILE A 109 22.68 4.51 5.87
N HIS A 110 23.39 5.33 5.10
CA HIS A 110 24.61 6.00 5.57
C HIS A 110 24.35 6.93 6.78
N LEU A 111 23.16 7.56 6.83
CA LEU A 111 22.75 8.36 8.00
C LEU A 111 22.48 7.49 9.23
N ALA A 112 21.93 6.29 9.05
CA ALA A 112 21.60 5.38 10.15
C ALA A 112 22.85 4.74 10.79
N ILE A 113 23.94 4.56 10.03
CA ILE A 113 25.15 3.86 10.46
C ILE A 113 26.14 4.84 11.17
N ARG A 114 25.91 6.15 11.08
CA ARG A 114 26.75 7.16 11.77
C ARG A 114 26.45 7.21 13.26
#